data_a9e3f84f794ad3f0b184558f462c5ca0
#
_entry.id   a9e3f84f794ad3f0b184558f462c5ca0
#
_cell.length_a   1.000
_cell.length_b   1.000
_cell.length_c   1.000
_cell.angle_alpha   90.00
_cell.angle_beta   90.00
_cell.angle_gamma   90.00
#
_symmetry.space_group_name_H-M   'P 1'
#
loop_
_entity.id
_entity.type
_entity.pdbx_description
1 polymer ?
#
loop_
_entity_poly.entity_id
_entity_poly.type
_entity_poly.pdbx_seq_one_letter_code
_entity_poly.pdbx_strand_id
1 'polypeptide(L)'
;GLKPTHVFMAFGSNDLETYGSNSSEFIAAYKTQIQKIQAALPDVPIYINCILPITDDAIAATPDLAYYPEYNDGLQTMCQEMGCTFIDNSSIIESSSENLYEPDGEHVIQDYYPKWLTHMAQVAGLQA
;
A
#
# COMPACT_ATOMS: atom_id res chain seq x y z
N GLY A 1 3.65 -4.31 -27.29
CA GLY A 1 2.66 -3.86 -26.32
C GLY A 1 2.93 -2.44 -25.82
N LEU A 2 1.97 -1.90 -25.10
CA LEU A 2 2.13 -0.59 -24.49
C LEU A 2 3.14 -0.66 -23.34
N LYS A 3 4.06 0.31 -23.30
CA LYS A 3 4.97 0.46 -22.17
C LYS A 3 4.29 1.28 -21.08
N PRO A 4 4.30 0.81 -19.82
CA PRO A 4 3.78 1.62 -18.73
C PRO A 4 4.66 2.85 -18.52
N THR A 5 4.05 3.97 -18.15
CA THR A 5 4.75 5.20 -17.79
C THR A 5 4.91 5.34 -16.28
N HIS A 6 4.09 4.62 -15.53
CA HIS A 6 4.09 4.63 -14.06
C HIS A 6 3.68 3.24 -13.58
N VAL A 7 4.25 2.80 -12.47
CA VAL A 7 3.88 1.54 -11.82
C VAL A 7 3.37 1.85 -10.42
N PHE A 8 2.17 1.38 -10.10
CA PHE A 8 1.58 1.49 -8.77
C PHE A 8 1.44 0.10 -8.18
N MET A 9 1.94 -0.10 -6.97
CA MET A 9 1.86 -1.37 -6.26
C MET A 9 1.10 -1.18 -4.95
N ALA A 10 0.29 -2.17 -4.58
CA ALA A 10 -0.52 -2.15 -3.37
C ALA A 10 -0.61 -3.56 -2.80
N PHE A 11 0.38 -3.91 -1.98
CA PHE A 11 0.43 -5.22 -1.30
C PHE A 11 0.58 -5.00 0.20
N GLY A 12 0.25 -6.01 0.97
CA GLY A 12 0.60 -6.06 2.37
C GLY A 12 -0.49 -6.51 3.32
N SER A 13 -1.76 -6.18 3.09
CA SER A 13 -2.81 -6.54 4.05
C SER A 13 -2.97 -8.05 4.20
N ASN A 14 -2.92 -8.79 3.09
CA ASN A 14 -2.96 -10.26 3.15
C ASN A 14 -1.67 -10.84 3.72
N ASP A 15 -0.55 -10.14 3.56
CA ASP A 15 0.76 -10.57 4.02
C ASP A 15 0.92 -10.47 5.53
N LEU A 16 0.08 -9.68 6.22
CA LEU A 16 0.10 -9.56 7.68
C LEU A 16 -0.10 -10.92 8.35
N GLU A 17 -1.00 -11.73 7.83
CA GLU A 17 -1.23 -13.07 8.37
C GLU A 17 -0.11 -14.05 8.00
N THR A 18 0.50 -13.88 6.83
CA THR A 18 1.57 -14.75 6.34
C THR A 18 2.87 -14.54 7.11
N TYR A 19 3.27 -13.28 7.28
CA TYR A 19 4.55 -12.94 7.91
C TYR A 19 4.41 -12.56 9.39
N GLY A 20 3.21 -12.18 9.84
CA GLY A 20 2.94 -11.80 11.23
C GLY A 20 3.86 -10.69 11.71
N SER A 21 4.58 -10.90 12.81
CA SER A 21 5.52 -9.94 13.39
C SER A 21 6.80 -9.77 12.55
N ASN A 22 6.98 -10.57 11.50
CA ASN A 22 8.23 -10.59 10.72
C ASN A 22 8.15 -9.64 9.53
N SER A 23 8.04 -8.34 9.80
CA SER A 23 7.95 -7.32 8.76
C SER A 23 9.19 -7.29 7.85
N SER A 24 10.36 -7.64 8.38
CA SER A 24 11.61 -7.66 7.59
C SER A 24 11.56 -8.68 6.44
N GLU A 25 10.94 -9.84 6.66
CA GLU A 25 10.76 -10.84 5.60
C GLU A 25 9.79 -10.35 4.53
N PHE A 26 8.70 -9.71 4.95
CA PHE A 26 7.75 -9.09 4.02
C PHE A 26 8.44 -8.05 3.14
N ILE A 27 9.23 -7.16 3.76
CA ILE A 27 9.95 -6.11 3.03
C ILE A 27 10.98 -6.71 2.08
N ALA A 28 11.71 -7.75 2.49
CA ALA A 28 12.68 -8.42 1.63
C ALA A 28 12.00 -9.03 0.37
N ALA A 29 10.85 -9.66 0.55
CA ALA A 29 10.07 -10.20 -0.57
C ALA A 29 9.59 -9.09 -1.51
N TYR A 30 9.15 -7.98 -0.95
CA TYR A 30 8.68 -6.81 -1.73
C TYR A 30 9.84 -6.20 -2.54
N LYS A 31 11.00 -6.02 -1.92
CA LYS A 31 12.21 -5.53 -2.61
C LYS A 31 12.57 -6.38 -3.83
N THR A 32 12.46 -7.69 -3.70
CA THR A 32 12.73 -8.62 -4.81
C THR A 32 11.81 -8.33 -5.98
N GLN A 33 10.52 -8.08 -5.74
CA GLN A 33 9.58 -7.74 -6.80
C GLN A 33 9.91 -6.40 -7.44
N ILE A 34 10.24 -5.39 -6.64
CA ILE A 34 10.63 -4.07 -7.15
C ILE A 34 11.88 -4.18 -8.03
N GLN A 35 12.87 -4.96 -7.60
CA GLN A 35 14.10 -5.16 -8.38
C GLN A 35 13.81 -5.74 -9.75
N LYS A 36 12.89 -6.70 -9.84
CA LYS A 36 12.46 -7.29 -11.12
C LYS A 36 11.83 -6.24 -12.04
N ILE A 37 10.99 -5.37 -11.48
CA ILE A 37 10.35 -4.29 -12.24
C ILE A 37 11.39 -3.27 -12.70
N GLN A 38 12.31 -2.89 -11.84
CA GLN A 38 13.37 -1.93 -12.18
C GLN A 38 14.30 -2.47 -13.27
N ALA A 39 14.57 -3.77 -13.26
CA ALA A 39 15.37 -4.41 -14.30
C ALA A 39 14.66 -4.40 -15.66
N ALA A 40 13.34 -4.61 -15.66
CA ALA A 40 12.54 -4.62 -16.88
C ALA A 40 12.20 -3.21 -17.38
N LEU A 41 12.02 -2.25 -16.46
CA LEU A 41 11.53 -0.90 -16.73
C LEU A 41 12.40 0.14 -15.98
N PRO A 42 13.68 0.31 -16.33
CA PRO A 42 14.62 1.08 -15.50
C PRO A 42 14.30 2.56 -15.36
N ASP A 43 13.54 3.14 -16.29
CA ASP A 43 13.23 4.57 -16.28
C ASP A 43 11.81 4.88 -15.80
N VAL A 44 11.05 3.86 -15.37
CA VAL A 44 9.65 4.02 -14.98
C VAL A 44 9.57 4.25 -13.47
N PRO A 45 8.94 5.35 -13.01
CA PRO A 45 8.78 5.58 -11.57
C PRO A 45 7.81 4.56 -10.95
N ILE A 46 8.15 4.11 -9.75
CA ILE A 46 7.37 3.13 -8.99
C ILE A 46 6.78 3.81 -7.76
N TYR A 47 5.49 3.63 -7.56
CA TYR A 47 4.72 4.17 -6.44
C TYR A 47 4.22 3.02 -5.58
N ILE A 48 4.47 3.10 -4.28
CA ILE A 48 4.13 2.04 -3.33
C ILE A 48 3.05 2.55 -2.39
N ASN A 49 1.88 1.95 -2.47
CA ASN A 49 0.76 2.30 -1.59
C ASN A 49 0.95 1.71 -0.19
N CYS A 50 0.56 2.46 0.83
CA CYS A 50 0.55 1.98 2.20
C CYS A 50 -0.50 0.89 2.41
N ILE A 51 -0.37 0.15 3.51
CA ILE A 51 -1.47 -0.65 4.05
C ILE A 51 -2.40 0.32 4.77
N LEU A 52 -3.70 0.27 4.46
CA LEU A 52 -4.68 1.15 5.09
C LEU A 52 -4.81 0.85 6.59
N PRO A 53 -5.19 1.85 7.40
CA PRO A 53 -5.48 1.60 8.80
C PRO A 53 -6.51 0.47 8.95
N ILE A 54 -6.28 -0.40 9.92
CA ILE A 54 -7.16 -1.55 10.17
C ILE A 54 -7.92 -1.28 11.46
N THR A 55 -9.22 -1.58 11.46
CA THR A 55 -10.06 -1.28 12.61
C THR A 55 -9.72 -2.16 13.81
N ASP A 56 -10.01 -1.66 15.02
CA ASP A 56 -9.78 -2.40 16.25
C ASP A 56 -10.55 -3.71 16.29
N ASP A 57 -11.76 -3.74 15.73
CA ASP A 57 -12.57 -4.95 15.65
C ASP A 57 -11.91 -6.02 14.79
N ALA A 58 -11.34 -5.64 13.65
CA ALA A 58 -10.62 -6.57 12.78
C ALA A 58 -9.35 -7.10 13.46
N ILE A 59 -8.63 -6.24 14.18
CA ILE A 59 -7.43 -6.64 14.94
C ILE A 59 -7.80 -7.60 16.07
N ALA A 60 -8.92 -7.36 16.76
CA ALA A 60 -9.38 -8.26 17.81
C ALA A 60 -9.70 -9.65 17.28
N ALA A 61 -10.26 -9.74 16.06
CA ALA A 61 -10.57 -11.00 15.39
C ALA A 61 -9.32 -11.70 14.85
N THR A 62 -8.35 -10.93 14.34
CA THR A 62 -7.11 -11.43 13.74
C THR A 62 -5.93 -10.60 14.25
N PRO A 63 -5.31 -10.99 15.38
CA PRO A 63 -4.29 -10.16 16.05
C PRO A 63 -3.07 -9.79 15.20
N ASP A 64 -2.70 -10.61 14.22
CA ASP A 64 -1.56 -10.30 13.34
C ASP A 64 -1.79 -9.02 12.53
N LEU A 65 -3.02 -8.59 12.34
CA LEU A 65 -3.32 -7.35 11.65
C LEU A 65 -2.79 -6.10 12.38
N ALA A 66 -2.51 -6.22 13.69
CA ALA A 66 -1.95 -5.13 14.47
C ALA A 66 -0.55 -4.70 14.03
N TYR A 67 0.14 -5.51 13.24
CA TYR A 67 1.49 -5.19 12.75
C TYR A 67 1.51 -4.26 11.53
N TYR A 68 0.36 -3.81 11.02
CA TYR A 68 0.32 -2.97 9.82
C TYR A 68 1.16 -1.68 9.93
N PRO A 69 1.25 -1.00 11.09
CA PRO A 69 2.12 0.19 11.18
C PRO A 69 3.59 -0.12 10.98
N GLU A 70 4.09 -1.23 11.52
CA GLU A 70 5.48 -1.65 11.33
C GLU A 70 5.75 -1.97 9.86
N TYR A 71 4.79 -2.58 9.17
CA TYR A 71 4.89 -2.86 7.74
C TYR A 71 4.96 -1.55 6.96
N ASN A 72 4.12 -0.57 7.30
CA ASN A 72 4.14 0.74 6.64
C ASN A 72 5.46 1.48 6.86
N ASP A 73 6.00 1.42 8.06
CA ASP A 73 7.31 2.00 8.35
C ASP A 73 8.40 1.35 7.49
N GLY A 74 8.34 0.04 7.35
CA GLY A 74 9.26 -0.71 6.50
C GLY A 74 9.10 -0.36 5.02
N LEU A 75 7.86 -0.20 4.55
CA LEU A 75 7.60 0.21 3.17
C LEU A 75 8.15 1.60 2.88
N GLN A 76 8.01 2.54 3.81
CA GLN A 76 8.50 3.90 3.66
C GLN A 76 10.02 3.93 3.59
N THR A 77 10.70 3.19 4.46
CA THR A 77 12.15 3.06 4.45
C THR A 77 12.63 2.41 3.14
N MET A 78 11.97 1.34 2.71
CA MET A 78 12.25 0.65 1.45
C MET A 78 12.18 1.60 0.26
N CYS A 79 11.14 2.45 0.22
CA CYS A 79 10.99 3.43 -0.85
C CYS A 79 12.16 4.41 -0.90
N GLN A 80 12.62 4.87 0.25
CA GLN A 80 13.79 5.76 0.33
C GLN A 80 15.05 5.07 -0.21
N GLU A 81 15.25 3.79 0.15
CA GLU A 81 16.41 3.02 -0.27
C GLU A 81 16.40 2.70 -1.77
N MET A 82 15.23 2.43 -2.34
CA MET A 82 15.10 1.95 -3.71
C MET A 82 14.68 3.03 -4.71
N GLY A 83 14.51 4.27 -4.26
CA GLY A 83 14.10 5.36 -5.15
C GLY A 83 12.65 5.27 -5.61
N CYS A 84 11.78 4.67 -4.81
CA CYS A 84 10.35 4.62 -5.04
C CYS A 84 9.63 5.74 -4.28
N THR A 85 8.39 6.01 -4.64
CA THR A 85 7.54 6.97 -3.93
C THR A 85 6.53 6.23 -3.08
N PHE A 86 6.52 6.51 -1.78
CA PHE A 86 5.54 5.96 -0.85
C PHE A 86 4.27 6.80 -0.88
N ILE A 87 3.10 6.16 -1.00
CA ILE A 87 1.81 6.83 -0.99
C ILE A 87 1.06 6.47 0.29
N ASP A 88 0.87 7.45 1.16
CA ASP A 88 0.07 7.30 2.37
C ASP A 88 -1.39 7.65 2.04
N ASN A 89 -2.26 6.64 2.07
CA ASN A 89 -3.67 6.77 1.76
C ASN A 89 -4.56 6.89 3.01
N SER A 90 -3.97 6.92 4.19
CA SER A 90 -4.75 6.94 5.45
C SER A 90 -5.68 8.15 5.53
N SER A 91 -5.29 9.29 4.95
CA SER A 91 -6.10 10.49 4.92
C SER A 91 -7.44 10.31 4.20
N ILE A 92 -7.51 9.40 3.23
CA ILE A 92 -8.77 9.09 2.51
C ILE A 92 -9.79 8.53 3.50
N ILE A 93 -9.34 7.63 4.36
CA ILE A 93 -10.19 7.01 5.38
C ILE A 93 -10.55 8.05 6.46
N GLU A 94 -9.55 8.76 6.97
CA GLU A 94 -9.70 9.69 8.09
C GLU A 94 -10.58 10.89 7.75
N SER A 95 -10.53 11.38 6.51
CA SER A 95 -11.30 12.55 6.07
C SER A 95 -12.69 12.21 5.55
N SER A 96 -13.02 10.92 5.37
CA SER A 96 -14.31 10.51 4.86
C SER A 96 -15.39 10.62 5.93
N SER A 97 -16.55 11.19 5.57
CA SER A 97 -17.73 11.23 6.45
C SER A 97 -18.47 9.90 6.48
N GLU A 98 -18.22 9.00 5.51
CA GLU A 98 -18.82 7.67 5.50
C GLU A 98 -17.81 6.61 5.91
N ASN A 99 -18.31 5.48 6.40
CA ASN A 99 -17.47 4.32 6.69
C ASN A 99 -17.12 3.62 5.38
N LEU A 100 -15.85 3.69 4.98
CA LEU A 100 -15.37 3.10 3.72
C LEU A 100 -14.97 1.62 3.86
N TYR A 101 -15.15 1.01 5.04
CA TYR A 101 -14.79 -0.39 5.26
C TYR A 101 -15.94 -1.33 5.02
N GLU A 102 -15.61 -2.53 4.54
CA GLU A 102 -16.50 -3.68 4.60
C GLU A 102 -16.72 -4.09 6.06
N PRO A 103 -17.73 -4.93 6.34
CA PRO A 103 -17.99 -5.36 7.73
C PRO A 103 -16.82 -6.02 8.44
N ASP A 104 -15.83 -6.57 7.71
CA ASP A 104 -14.63 -7.16 8.32
C ASP A 104 -13.67 -6.13 8.92
N GLY A 105 -13.86 -4.84 8.63
CA GLY A 105 -13.01 -3.76 9.17
C GLY A 105 -11.61 -3.70 8.59
N GLU A 106 -11.34 -4.44 7.54
CA GLU A 106 -10.04 -4.51 6.87
C GLU A 106 -10.12 -4.13 5.40
N HIS A 107 -11.05 -4.73 4.66
CA HIS A 107 -11.26 -4.44 3.25
C HIS A 107 -12.17 -3.23 3.08
N VAL A 108 -12.04 -2.54 1.94
CA VAL A 108 -12.79 -1.31 1.66
C VAL A 108 -13.91 -1.56 0.66
N ILE A 109 -14.95 -0.74 0.77
CA ILE A 109 -16.07 -0.76 -0.17
C ILE A 109 -15.70 -0.06 -1.48
N GLN A 110 -16.52 -0.23 -2.52
CA GLN A 110 -16.26 0.33 -3.85
C GLN A 110 -16.11 1.86 -3.83
N ASP A 111 -16.77 2.54 -2.92
CA ASP A 111 -16.71 4.00 -2.83
C ASP A 111 -15.32 4.55 -2.53
N TYR A 112 -14.43 3.70 -1.99
CA TYR A 112 -13.04 4.05 -1.75
C TYR A 112 -12.24 4.22 -3.05
N TYR A 113 -12.49 3.39 -4.05
CA TYR A 113 -11.63 3.29 -5.22
C TYR A 113 -11.51 4.58 -6.05
N PRO A 114 -12.59 5.34 -6.34
CA PRO A 114 -12.42 6.61 -7.05
C PRO A 114 -11.56 7.61 -6.29
N LYS A 115 -11.70 7.65 -4.97
CA LYS A 115 -10.91 8.52 -4.09
C LYS A 115 -9.44 8.12 -4.13
N TRP A 116 -9.18 6.83 -4.10
CA TRP A 116 -7.82 6.27 -4.16
C TRP A 116 -7.16 6.57 -5.52
N LEU A 117 -7.87 6.33 -6.62
CA LEU A 117 -7.35 6.61 -7.97
C LEU A 117 -7.01 8.09 -8.13
N THR A 118 -7.87 8.98 -7.64
CA THR A 118 -7.61 10.43 -7.66
C THR A 118 -6.36 10.78 -6.86
N HIS A 119 -6.22 10.21 -5.66
CA HIS A 119 -5.06 10.47 -4.80
C HIS A 119 -3.77 9.99 -5.44
N MET A 120 -3.76 8.77 -6.01
CA MET A 120 -2.58 8.26 -6.71
C MET A 120 -2.20 9.15 -7.90
N ALA A 121 -3.18 9.60 -8.68
CA ALA A 121 -2.94 10.50 -9.80
C ALA A 121 -2.36 11.83 -9.33
N GLN A 122 -2.84 12.39 -8.22
CA GLN A 122 -2.30 13.62 -7.64
C GLN A 122 -0.85 13.46 -7.22
N VAL A 123 -0.52 12.38 -6.50
CA VAL A 123 0.85 12.10 -6.04
C VAL A 123 1.80 11.95 -7.23
N ALA A 124 1.34 11.29 -8.28
CA ALA A 124 2.15 11.05 -9.49
C ALA A 124 2.18 12.22 -10.47
N GLY A 125 1.43 13.29 -10.21
CA GLY A 125 1.34 14.44 -11.11
C GLY A 125 0.58 14.15 -12.40
N LEU A 126 -0.37 13.22 -12.37
CA LEU A 126 -1.15 12.79 -13.54
C LEU A 126 -2.52 13.44 -13.65
N GLN A 127 -2.79 14.49 -12.90
CA GLN A 127 -4.08 15.16 -12.96
C GLN A 127 -4.33 15.81 -14.30
N ALA A 128 -5.54 15.63 -14.78
CA ALA A 128 -6.01 16.33 -15.95
C ALA A 128 -6.32 17.79 -15.62
#